data_3dd9964cf017cf3cbe6db02dfc1b067d
#
_entry.id   3dd9964cf017cf3cbe6db02dfc1b067d
#
_cell.length_a   1.000
_cell.length_b   1.000
_cell.length_c   1.000
_cell.angle_alpha   90.00
_cell.angle_beta   90.00
_cell.angle_gamma   90.00
#
_symmetry.space_group_name_H-M   'P 1'
#
loop_
_entity.id
_entity.type
_entity.pdbx_description
1 polymer ?
#
loop_
_entity_poly.entity_id
_entity_poly.type
_entity_poly.pdbx_seq_one_letter_code
_entity_poly.pdbx_strand_id
1 'polypeptide(L)'
;LPTIARIALAAVPLGMASEMRAPRGGDADAYSRARLDELIAQKQPVLVNMTADWCATCKVNEKLVLSRDSVKALMQERGITYLKGDWTNPDPAISAFLAEHRAVGVPLYVVYD
;
A
#
# COMPACT_ATOMS: atom_id res chain seq x y z
N LEU A 1 -6.91 -24.37 3.83
CA LEU A 1 -6.75 -24.16 3.85
C LEU A 1 -6.21 -24.10 4.05
N PRO A 2 -6.32 -24.16 3.86
CA PRO A 2 -5.74 -23.98 3.95
C PRO A 2 -4.96 -23.72 4.68
N THR A 3 -5.01 -23.67 4.63
CA THR A 3 -4.63 -23.34 5.11
C THR A 3 -3.64 -23.30 5.69
N ILE A 4 -3.53 -23.36 5.56
CA ILE A 4 -2.88 -23.23 5.87
C ILE A 4 -2.07 -22.98 6.25
N ALA A 5 -2.14 -22.98 6.15
CA ALA A 5 -1.70 -22.54 6.27
C ALA A 5 -1.01 -22.29 6.93
N ARG A 6 -1.17 -22.28 7.08
CA ARG A 6 -0.76 -21.90 7.56
C ARG A 6 0.19 -22.03 8.23
N ILE A 7 0.28 -22.16 8.07
CA ILE A 7 0.93 -22.03 8.46
C ILE A 7 1.77 -21.94 8.70
N ALA A 8 1.84 -21.94 8.59
CA ALA A 8 2.40 -21.55 8.61
C ALA A 8 3.11 -21.30 8.95
N LEU A 9 3.14 -21.22 9.07
CA LEU A 9 3.54 -20.72 9.35
C LEU A 9 4.21 -20.74 9.98
N ALA A 10 4.24 -20.94 10.19
CA ALA A 10 4.60 -20.70 10.65
C ALA A 10 5.37 -20.71 11.17
N ALA A 11 5.61 -20.70 11.26
CA ALA A 11 6.20 -20.56 11.48
C ALA A 11 7.03 -20.29 11.65
N VAL A 12 7.27 -19.83 11.48
CA VAL A 12 7.97 -19.46 11.36
C VAL A 12 8.70 -19.20 12.01
N PRO A 13 8.95 -19.01 12.10
CA PRO A 13 9.55 -18.75 12.55
C PRO A 13 9.99 -18.25 13.27
N LEU A 14 10.05 -17.85 13.41
CA LEU A 14 10.23 -17.31 13.73
C LEU A 14 10.72 -16.64 14.00
N GLY A 15 10.87 -16.33 14.01
CA GLY A 15 11.15 -15.50 14.03
C GLY A 15 11.49 -14.98 13.55
N MET A 16 11.53 -15.19 12.97
CA MET A 16 11.57 -14.54 12.29
C MET A 16 10.99 -13.90 12.12
N ALA A 17 10.74 -13.88 12.28
CA ALA A 17 10.25 -13.31 11.96
C ALA A 17 10.03 -12.45 12.21
N SER A 18 9.97 -12.33 12.41
CA SER A 18 9.62 -11.36 12.58
C SER A 18 9.99 -10.35 12.30
N GLU A 19 10.63 -10.24 12.09
CA GLU A 19 11.01 -9.39 11.60
C GLU A 19 10.63 -8.89 10.48
N MET A 20 10.62 -9.55 9.75
CA MET A 20 10.05 -9.16 8.70
C MET A 20 8.73 -9.14 8.94
N ARG A 21 8.20 -8.27 9.31
CA ARG A 21 6.87 -8.29 9.58
C ARG A 21 6.08 -7.79 8.45
N ALA A 22 4.90 -8.25 8.34
CA ALA A 22 3.98 -7.76 7.36
C ALA A 22 3.65 -6.32 7.65
N PRO A 23 3.39 -5.51 6.63
CA PRO A 23 2.95 -4.14 6.83
C PRO A 23 1.66 -4.10 7.61
N ARG A 24 1.53 -3.11 8.45
CA ARG A 24 0.31 -2.94 9.20
C ARG A 24 -0.65 -2.11 8.39
N GLY A 25 -1.90 -2.49 8.36
CA GLY A 25 -2.92 -1.72 7.69
C GLY A 25 -2.96 -0.31 8.26
N GLY A 26 -3.12 0.67 7.40
CA GLY A 26 -3.18 2.05 7.79
C GLY A 26 -1.84 2.76 7.79
N ASP A 27 -0.73 2.03 7.89
CA ASP A 27 0.59 2.61 7.80
C ASP A 27 1.10 2.44 6.38
N ALA A 28 1.62 3.52 5.81
CA ALA A 28 2.05 3.50 4.42
C ALA A 28 3.40 2.82 4.27
N ASP A 29 3.50 1.95 3.27
CA ASP A 29 4.76 1.40 2.82
C ASP A 29 5.12 2.06 1.50
N ALA A 30 6.40 2.09 1.18
CA ALA A 30 6.84 2.65 -0.07
C ALA A 30 6.35 1.82 -1.25
N TYR A 31 5.81 2.48 -2.25
CA TYR A 31 5.38 1.81 -3.46
C TYR A 31 6.59 1.30 -4.25
N SER A 32 6.46 0.09 -4.78
CA SER A 32 7.29 -0.38 -5.88
C SER A 32 6.44 -1.31 -6.71
N ARG A 33 6.76 -1.42 -7.99
CA ARG A 33 6.00 -2.31 -8.87
C ARG A 33 6.13 -3.76 -8.39
N ALA A 34 7.34 -4.12 -7.97
CA ALA A 34 7.59 -5.48 -7.49
C ALA A 34 6.74 -5.79 -6.26
N ARG A 35 6.66 -4.85 -5.33
CA ARG A 35 5.86 -5.05 -4.12
C ARG A 35 4.38 -5.16 -4.44
N LEU A 36 3.90 -4.30 -5.33
CA LEU A 36 2.49 -4.35 -5.74
C LEU A 36 2.17 -5.67 -6.41
N ASP A 37 3.01 -6.11 -7.35
CA ASP A 37 2.77 -7.37 -8.05
C ASP A 37 2.79 -8.55 -7.09
N GLU A 38 3.68 -8.53 -6.10
CA GLU A 38 3.74 -9.56 -5.09
C GLU A 38 2.44 -9.64 -4.30
N LEU A 39 1.93 -8.49 -3.88
CA LEU A 39 0.69 -8.44 -3.10
C LEU A 39 -0.51 -8.90 -3.92
N ILE A 40 -0.56 -8.50 -5.19
CA ILE A 40 -1.64 -8.94 -6.07
C ILE A 40 -1.58 -10.45 -6.25
N ALA A 41 -0.38 -11.00 -6.44
CA ALA A 41 -0.22 -12.44 -6.60
C ALA A 41 -0.66 -13.20 -5.36
N GLN A 42 -0.51 -12.61 -4.19
CA GLN A 42 -0.94 -13.19 -2.93
C GLN A 42 -2.42 -12.91 -2.63
N LYS A 43 -3.10 -12.23 -3.54
CA LYS A 43 -4.51 -11.86 -3.38
C LYS A 43 -4.77 -11.01 -2.16
N GLN A 44 -3.80 -10.15 -1.84
CA GLN A 44 -3.93 -9.20 -0.76
C GLN A 44 -4.62 -7.94 -1.25
N PRO A 45 -5.59 -7.41 -0.52
CA PRO A 45 -6.17 -6.12 -0.88
C PRO A 45 -5.12 -5.01 -0.71
N VAL A 46 -5.06 -4.10 -1.67
CA VAL A 46 -4.05 -3.05 -1.67
C VAL A 46 -4.69 -1.72 -2.01
N LEU A 47 -4.28 -0.68 -1.28
CA LEU A 47 -4.59 0.69 -1.64
C LEU A 47 -3.29 1.34 -2.07
N VAL A 48 -3.25 1.86 -3.30
CA VAL A 48 -2.09 2.60 -3.80
C VAL A 48 -2.44 4.08 -3.81
N ASN A 49 -1.59 4.89 -3.17
CA ASN A 49 -1.75 6.33 -3.14
C ASN A 49 -0.52 6.96 -3.76
N MET A 50 -0.68 7.59 -4.92
CA MET A 50 0.39 8.35 -5.54
C MET A 50 0.22 9.80 -5.15
N THR A 51 1.26 10.39 -4.56
CA THR A 51 1.21 11.69 -3.93
C THR A 51 2.49 12.47 -4.24
N ALA A 52 2.55 13.71 -3.78
CA ALA A 52 3.75 14.53 -3.90
C ALA A 52 3.70 15.62 -2.83
N ASP A 53 4.86 16.07 -2.38
CA ASP A 53 4.92 17.10 -1.35
C ASP A 53 4.32 18.43 -1.83
N TRP A 54 4.44 18.72 -3.13
CA TRP A 54 3.91 19.97 -3.70
C TRP A 54 2.42 19.89 -4.02
N CYS A 55 1.79 18.74 -3.79
CA CYS A 55 0.39 18.53 -4.14
C CYS A 55 -0.50 18.86 -2.94
N ALA A 56 -1.08 20.05 -2.93
CA ALA A 56 -1.92 20.49 -1.82
C ALA A 56 -3.12 19.57 -1.62
N THR A 57 -3.77 19.15 -2.71
CA THR A 57 -4.92 18.25 -2.64
C THR A 57 -4.52 16.91 -2.02
N CYS A 58 -3.36 16.38 -2.38
CA CYS A 58 -2.86 15.14 -1.80
C CYS A 58 -2.73 15.27 -0.29
N LYS A 59 -2.15 16.39 0.17
CA LYS A 59 -1.91 16.57 1.59
C LYS A 59 -3.20 16.74 2.37
N VAL A 60 -4.16 17.46 1.80
CA VAL A 60 -5.46 17.62 2.42
C VAL A 60 -6.15 16.27 2.56
N ASN A 61 -6.16 15.47 1.49
CA ASN A 61 -6.79 14.15 1.53
C ASN A 61 -6.12 13.24 2.54
N GLU A 62 -4.79 13.27 2.60
CA GLU A 62 -4.07 12.44 3.55
C GLU A 62 -4.38 12.84 4.98
N LYS A 63 -4.41 14.15 5.24
CA LYS A 63 -4.64 14.63 6.59
C LYS A 63 -6.09 14.42 7.02
N LEU A 64 -7.05 14.69 6.14
CA LEU A 64 -8.46 14.65 6.53
C LEU A 64 -9.08 13.28 6.44
N VAL A 65 -8.51 12.37 5.66
CA VAL A 65 -9.10 11.05 5.46
C VAL A 65 -8.14 9.94 5.81
N LEU A 66 -6.99 9.88 5.12
CA LEU A 66 -6.12 8.72 5.21
C LEU A 66 -5.39 8.62 6.55
N SER A 67 -5.25 9.74 7.26
CA SER A 67 -4.60 9.74 8.57
C SER A 67 -5.56 9.54 9.73
N ARG A 68 -6.86 9.43 9.45
CA ARG A 68 -7.82 9.24 10.53
C ARG A 68 -7.63 7.87 11.15
N ASP A 69 -7.74 7.84 12.48
CA ASP A 69 -7.61 6.58 13.21
C ASP A 69 -8.66 5.58 12.76
N SER A 70 -9.88 6.05 12.47
CA SER A 70 -10.94 5.16 12.02
C SER A 70 -10.63 4.52 10.67
N VAL A 71 -9.99 5.26 9.76
CA VAL A 71 -9.61 4.74 8.46
C VAL A 71 -8.47 3.74 8.60
N LYS A 72 -7.48 4.07 9.43
CA LYS A 72 -6.36 3.16 9.68
C LYS A 72 -6.84 1.86 10.31
N ALA A 73 -7.74 1.98 11.28
CA ALA A 73 -8.29 0.79 11.93
C ALA A 73 -9.05 -0.08 10.95
N LEU A 74 -9.81 0.53 10.04
CA LEU A 74 -10.56 -0.21 9.04
C LEU A 74 -9.60 -0.95 8.09
N MET A 75 -8.52 -0.28 7.67
CA MET A 75 -7.55 -0.93 6.80
C MET A 75 -6.87 -2.10 7.49
N GLN A 76 -6.54 -1.94 8.78
CA GLN A 76 -5.96 -3.05 9.55
C GLN A 76 -6.95 -4.21 9.67
N GLU A 77 -8.19 -3.88 9.97
CA GLU A 77 -9.23 -4.89 10.16
C GLU A 77 -9.44 -5.70 8.88
N ARG A 78 -9.37 -5.02 7.74
CA ARG A 78 -9.61 -5.65 6.44
C ARG A 78 -8.35 -6.21 5.81
N GLY A 79 -7.20 -6.05 6.46
CA GLY A 79 -5.93 -6.53 5.93
C GLY A 79 -5.47 -5.82 4.67
N ILE A 80 -5.85 -4.55 4.52
CA ILE A 80 -5.48 -3.78 3.35
C ILE A 80 -4.05 -3.25 3.52
N THR A 81 -3.20 -3.54 2.55
CA THR A 81 -1.84 -3.00 2.52
C THR A 81 -1.87 -1.64 1.82
N TYR A 82 -1.28 -0.64 2.44
CA TYR A 82 -1.28 0.72 1.93
C TYR A 82 0.09 1.03 1.35
N LEU A 83 0.15 1.21 0.03
CA LEU A 83 1.39 1.56 -0.67
C LEU A 83 1.32 3.03 -1.09
N LYS A 84 2.39 3.76 -0.80
CA LYS A 84 2.42 5.18 -1.07
C LYS A 84 3.59 5.47 -1.99
N GLY A 85 3.32 6.08 -3.13
CA GLY A 85 4.33 6.49 -4.09
C GLY A 85 4.51 7.99 -4.03
N ASP A 86 5.75 8.44 -3.81
CA ASP A 86 6.06 9.85 -3.67
C ASP A 86 6.62 10.37 -5.00
N TRP A 87 5.84 11.18 -5.67
CA TRP A 87 6.18 11.75 -6.97
C TRP A 87 6.63 13.19 -6.84
N THR A 88 7.18 13.56 -5.70
CA THR A 88 7.70 14.90 -5.47
C THR A 88 8.75 15.24 -6.51
N ASN A 89 9.59 14.27 -6.83
CA ASN A 89 10.55 14.37 -7.94
C ASN A 89 10.13 13.39 -9.02
N PRO A 90 10.51 13.63 -10.27
CA PRO A 90 10.20 12.69 -11.34
C PRO A 90 10.70 11.29 -11.00
N ASP A 91 9.84 10.32 -11.18
CA ASP A 91 10.14 8.93 -10.86
C ASP A 91 9.56 8.07 -11.98
N PRO A 92 10.41 7.38 -12.75
CA PRO A 92 9.92 6.62 -13.91
C PRO A 92 8.91 5.53 -13.54
N ALA A 93 9.11 4.87 -12.41
CA ALA A 93 8.19 3.79 -12.00
C ALA A 93 6.81 4.35 -11.67
N ILE A 94 6.77 5.47 -10.94
CA ILE A 94 5.50 6.11 -10.60
C ILE A 94 4.87 6.72 -11.83
N SER A 95 5.68 7.35 -12.70
CA SER A 95 5.16 7.90 -13.95
C SER A 95 4.52 6.83 -14.81
N ALA A 96 5.11 5.63 -14.85
CA ALA A 96 4.55 4.52 -15.61
C ALA A 96 3.22 4.06 -15.01
N PHE A 97 3.14 4.02 -13.68
CA PHE A 97 1.90 3.64 -13.01
C PHE A 97 0.79 4.64 -13.29
N LEU A 98 1.12 5.94 -13.24
CA LEU A 98 0.15 6.98 -13.56
C LEU A 98 -0.35 6.83 -14.99
N ALA A 99 0.56 6.58 -15.92
CA ALA A 99 0.20 6.42 -17.34
C ALA A 99 -0.67 5.19 -17.53
N GLU A 100 -0.39 4.12 -16.82
CA GLU A 100 -1.17 2.88 -16.88
C GLU A 100 -2.63 3.15 -16.53
N HIS A 101 -2.87 4.06 -15.60
CA HIS A 101 -4.21 4.41 -15.16
C HIS A 101 -4.74 5.66 -15.84
N ARG A 102 -4.04 6.13 -16.87
CA ARG A 102 -4.42 7.32 -17.65
C ARG A 102 -4.55 8.56 -16.78
N ALA A 103 -3.76 8.63 -15.74
CA ALA A 103 -3.72 9.78 -14.87
C ALA A 103 -2.64 10.73 -15.35
N VAL A 104 -2.96 12.02 -15.38
CA VAL A 104 -1.99 13.02 -15.83
C VAL A 104 -1.13 13.52 -14.68
N GLY A 105 -1.44 13.12 -13.46
CA GLY A 105 -0.67 13.56 -12.29
C GLY A 105 -1.28 13.00 -11.03
N VAL A 106 -0.88 13.59 -9.91
CA VAL A 106 -1.38 13.19 -8.60
C VAL A 106 -2.44 14.17 -8.13
N PRO A 107 -3.33 13.79 -7.21
CA PRO A 107 -3.36 12.49 -6.53
C PRO A 107 -4.00 11.39 -7.38
N LEU A 108 -3.55 10.18 -7.16
CA LEU A 108 -4.18 9.00 -7.76
C LEU A 108 -4.32 7.94 -6.69
N TYR A 109 -5.51 7.40 -6.55
CA TYR A 109 -5.79 6.32 -5.60
C TYR A 109 -6.32 5.13 -6.37
N VAL A 110 -5.70 3.97 -6.19
CA VAL A 110 -6.13 2.75 -6.86
C VAL A 110 -6.28 1.67 -5.80
N VAL A 111 -7.41 0.99 -5.83
CA VAL A 111 -7.69 -0.09 -4.90
C VAL A 111 -7.71 -1.40 -5.65
N TYR A 112 -6.94 -2.36 -5.16
CA TYR A 112 -6.93 -3.72 -5.68
C TYR A 112 -7.60 -4.63 -4.66
N ASP A 113 -8.54 -5.40 -5.11
CA ASP A 113 -9.35 -6.18 -4.21
C ASP A 113 -9.14 -7.70 -4.40
#